data_a77e916749e62a5a7ea5c658082985a1
#
_entry.id   a77e916749e62a5a7ea5c658082985a1
#
_cell.length_a   1.000
_cell.length_b   1.000
_cell.length_c   1.000
_cell.angle_alpha   90.00
_cell.angle_beta   90.00
_cell.angle_gamma   90.00
#
_symmetry.space_group_name_H-M   'P 1'
#
loop_
_entity.id
_entity.type
_entity.pdbx_description
1 polymer ?
#
loop_
_entity_poly.entity_id
_entity_poly.type
_entity_poly.pdbx_seq_one_letter_code
_entity_poly.pdbx_strand_id
1 'polypeptide(L)'
;MKNTKKLRINKKHFRVAIFGSARTKKGEKTYQFVHNLAKLIAENEMDLISGGGPGLMDAASRGHHLGRTKKNNHSHSIGLVIKLPHEQTTGYHLDLQRDFAKFSNRLDDFMKLSNVVVVAPGGIGTILELFYTWQLLQVKHICDNVPIILLGPMWNGLIDWMKKQPLNKKLISKTDLDNIFLVNTCPPAMKIINIAKGEFDKGDKNICLNIKKYH
;
A
#
# COMPACT_ATOMS: atom_id res chain seq x y z
N MET A 1 16.86 25.29 -2.70
CA MET A 1 15.84 24.73 -3.63
C MET A 1 16.22 23.30 -3.97
N LYS A 2 15.53 22.30 -3.44
CA LYS A 2 15.76 20.88 -3.81
C LYS A 2 15.15 20.67 -5.18
N ASN A 3 15.98 20.29 -6.16
CA ASN A 3 15.57 19.94 -7.52
C ASN A 3 14.58 18.76 -7.44
N THR A 4 13.28 19.04 -7.55
CA THR A 4 12.25 18.00 -7.70
C THR A 4 12.41 17.40 -9.09
N LYS A 5 13.21 16.35 -9.21
CA LYS A 5 13.20 15.53 -10.42
C LYS A 5 11.76 15.09 -10.69
N LYS A 6 11.23 15.50 -11.84
CA LYS A 6 9.91 15.05 -12.31
C LYS A 6 9.89 13.53 -12.23
N LEU A 7 8.99 12.95 -11.46
CA LEU A 7 8.86 11.50 -11.26
C LEU A 7 8.63 10.85 -12.62
N ARG A 8 9.68 10.37 -13.28
CA ARG A 8 9.56 9.53 -14.48
C ARG A 8 9.27 8.11 -14.00
N ILE A 9 8.00 7.79 -13.95
CA ILE A 9 7.53 6.47 -13.51
C ILE A 9 7.91 5.46 -14.57
N ASN A 10 8.81 4.54 -14.22
CA ASN A 10 9.09 3.40 -15.07
C ASN A 10 7.90 2.42 -14.95
N LYS A 11 7.13 2.26 -16.01
CA LYS A 11 5.96 1.34 -16.06
C LYS A 11 6.35 -0.13 -15.89
N LYS A 12 7.64 -0.45 -15.93
CA LYS A 12 8.18 -1.81 -15.75
C LYS A 12 8.39 -2.21 -14.29
N HIS A 13 8.25 -1.26 -13.33
CA HIS A 13 8.45 -1.56 -11.92
C HIS A 13 7.13 -1.92 -11.24
N PHE A 14 7.12 -3.06 -10.56
CA PHE A 14 6.02 -3.46 -9.70
C PHE A 14 6.07 -2.67 -8.39
N ARG A 15 4.92 -2.16 -7.92
CA ARG A 15 4.86 -1.25 -6.79
C ARG A 15 3.84 -1.69 -5.76
N VAL A 16 4.26 -1.66 -4.51
CA VAL A 16 3.43 -1.93 -3.34
C VAL A 16 3.20 -0.63 -2.57
N ALA A 17 1.95 -0.20 -2.45
CA ALA A 17 1.61 0.92 -1.56
C ALA A 17 1.41 0.41 -0.13
N ILE A 18 1.90 1.16 0.86
CA ILE A 18 1.65 0.89 2.28
C ILE A 18 1.02 2.13 2.91
N PHE A 19 -0.21 1.98 3.38
CA PHE A 19 -0.95 2.95 4.19
C PHE A 19 -0.88 2.58 5.67
N GLY A 20 -0.86 3.59 6.55
CA GLY A 20 -0.83 3.33 7.99
C GLY A 20 -0.67 4.59 8.83
N SER A 21 -0.73 4.43 10.14
CA SER A 21 -0.72 5.52 11.10
C SER A 21 0.59 6.31 11.10
N ALA A 22 0.48 7.65 11.08
CA ALA A 22 1.59 8.57 11.33
C ALA A 22 2.02 8.62 12.81
N ARG A 23 1.23 8.05 13.72
CA ARG A 23 1.43 8.15 15.19
C ARG A 23 2.13 6.96 15.81
N THR A 24 2.27 5.85 15.08
CA THR A 24 2.95 4.64 15.58
C THR A 24 4.43 4.91 15.81
N LYS A 25 4.93 4.55 16.99
CA LYS A 25 6.31 4.84 17.41
C LYS A 25 7.25 3.68 17.05
N LYS A 26 8.54 4.01 16.90
CA LYS A 26 9.61 2.99 16.83
C LYS A 26 9.56 2.09 18.07
N GLY A 27 9.75 0.78 17.87
CA GLY A 27 9.67 -0.21 18.95
C GLY A 27 8.29 -0.87 19.09
N GLU A 28 7.21 -0.28 18.59
CA GLU A 28 5.91 -0.95 18.59
C GLU A 28 5.89 -2.14 17.62
N LYS A 29 5.16 -3.20 17.99
CA LYS A 29 5.03 -4.43 17.16
C LYS A 29 4.58 -4.12 15.74
N THR A 30 3.62 -3.19 15.58
CA THR A 30 3.12 -2.78 14.27
C THR A 30 4.19 -2.06 13.44
N TYR A 31 5.04 -1.22 14.07
CA TYR A 31 6.17 -0.58 13.40
C TYR A 31 7.14 -1.63 12.86
N GLN A 32 7.55 -2.59 13.71
CA GLN A 32 8.45 -3.68 13.32
C GLN A 32 7.86 -4.54 12.21
N PHE A 33 6.56 -4.81 12.26
CA PHE A 33 5.88 -5.58 11.23
C PHE A 33 5.97 -4.88 9.86
N VAL A 34 5.58 -3.60 9.80
CA VAL A 34 5.62 -2.82 8.55
C VAL A 34 7.07 -2.67 8.05
N HIS A 35 8.02 -2.41 8.95
CA HIS A 35 9.44 -2.34 8.61
C HIS A 35 9.94 -3.65 7.97
N ASN A 36 9.62 -4.80 8.58
CA ASN A 36 10.05 -6.11 8.08
C ASN A 36 9.37 -6.46 6.74
N LEU A 37 8.08 -6.15 6.59
CA LEU A 37 7.37 -6.35 5.33
C LEU A 37 7.99 -5.51 4.20
N ALA A 38 8.23 -4.23 4.45
CA ALA A 38 8.85 -3.34 3.47
C ALA A 38 10.28 -3.77 3.09
N LYS A 39 11.04 -4.31 4.06
CA LYS A 39 12.34 -4.91 3.80
C LYS A 39 12.23 -6.10 2.83
N LEU A 40 11.28 -7.02 3.05
CA LEU A 40 11.03 -8.15 2.16
C LEU A 40 10.58 -7.70 0.76
N ILE A 41 9.74 -6.65 0.67
CA ILE A 41 9.33 -6.04 -0.61
C ILE A 41 10.57 -5.59 -1.39
N ALA A 42 11.48 -4.85 -0.75
CA ALA A 42 12.72 -4.42 -1.39
C ALA A 42 13.67 -5.57 -1.74
N GLU A 43 13.81 -6.59 -0.88
CA GLU A 43 14.63 -7.78 -1.15
C GLU A 43 14.15 -8.55 -2.39
N ASN A 44 12.89 -8.37 -2.80
CA ASN A 44 12.28 -8.93 -4.02
C ASN A 44 12.18 -7.92 -5.17
N GLU A 45 12.99 -6.86 -5.15
CA GLU A 45 13.11 -5.85 -6.24
C GLU A 45 11.81 -5.14 -6.60
N MET A 46 10.95 -4.90 -5.61
CA MET A 46 9.72 -4.17 -5.78
C MET A 46 9.85 -2.75 -5.22
N ASP A 47 9.26 -1.78 -5.91
CA ASP A 47 9.17 -0.40 -5.41
C ASP A 47 8.14 -0.29 -4.28
N LEU A 48 8.41 0.60 -3.34
CA LEU A 48 7.52 0.96 -2.26
C LEU A 48 6.89 2.33 -2.51
N ILE A 49 5.60 2.48 -2.25
CA ILE A 49 4.91 3.77 -2.21
C ILE A 49 4.34 3.99 -0.81
N SER A 50 4.54 5.17 -0.25
CA SER A 50 3.96 5.57 1.03
C SER A 50 3.57 7.04 1.04
N GLY A 51 2.90 7.49 2.11
CA GLY A 51 2.60 8.91 2.29
C GLY A 51 3.82 9.77 2.60
N GLY A 52 5.00 9.18 2.80
CA GLY A 52 6.26 9.90 3.01
C GLY A 52 6.37 10.64 4.35
N GLY A 53 5.46 10.40 5.29
CA GLY A 53 5.43 11.01 6.63
C GLY A 53 6.04 10.14 7.72
N PRO A 54 5.79 10.49 8.99
CA PRO A 54 6.26 9.75 10.17
C PRO A 54 5.51 8.43 10.40
N GLY A 55 5.80 7.75 11.48
CA GLY A 55 5.12 6.55 11.93
C GLY A 55 5.34 5.35 11.03
N LEU A 56 4.27 4.71 10.58
CA LEU A 56 4.36 3.52 9.73
C LEU A 56 4.89 3.83 8.32
N MET A 57 4.76 5.06 7.84
CA MET A 57 5.36 5.51 6.59
C MET A 57 6.90 5.55 6.71
N ASP A 58 7.43 6.03 7.85
CA ASP A 58 8.87 5.97 8.16
C ASP A 58 9.34 4.53 8.35
N ALA A 59 8.55 3.67 9.03
CA ALA A 59 8.85 2.24 9.14
C ALA A 59 9.01 1.59 7.77
N ALA A 60 8.10 1.87 6.86
CA ALA A 60 8.09 1.34 5.51
C ALA A 60 9.33 1.80 4.71
N SER A 61 9.64 3.10 4.69
CA SER A 61 10.80 3.62 3.94
C SER A 61 12.13 3.12 4.49
N ARG A 62 12.28 3.01 5.83
CA ARG A 62 13.49 2.44 6.47
C ARG A 62 13.66 0.97 6.18
N GLY A 63 12.58 0.19 6.30
CA GLY A 63 12.61 -1.23 5.98
C GLY A 63 12.99 -1.48 4.53
N HIS A 64 12.38 -0.75 3.61
CA HIS A 64 12.68 -0.82 2.18
C HIS A 64 14.14 -0.46 1.87
N HIS A 65 14.64 0.63 2.44
CA HIS A 65 16.05 1.03 2.29
C HIS A 65 17.00 -0.09 2.76
N LEU A 66 16.72 -0.70 3.92
CA LEU A 66 17.53 -1.80 4.45
C LEU A 66 17.53 -3.02 3.51
N GLY A 67 16.36 -3.42 3.01
CA GLY A 67 16.23 -4.57 2.10
C GLY A 67 16.95 -4.34 0.78
N ARG A 68 16.78 -3.15 0.19
CA ARG A 68 17.46 -2.74 -1.04
C ARG A 68 18.98 -2.75 -0.90
N THR A 69 19.49 -2.14 0.17
CA THR A 69 20.95 -2.07 0.41
C THR A 69 21.54 -3.47 0.62
N LYS A 70 20.84 -4.34 1.36
CA LYS A 70 21.28 -5.73 1.60
C LYS A 70 21.38 -6.54 0.30
N LYS A 71 20.50 -6.30 -0.66
CA LYS A 71 20.45 -7.03 -1.94
C LYS A 71 21.12 -6.28 -3.09
N ASN A 72 21.60 -5.06 -2.84
CA ASN A 72 22.21 -4.18 -3.85
C ASN A 72 21.36 -4.06 -5.13
N ASN A 73 20.04 -3.86 -4.97
CA ASN A 73 19.10 -3.75 -6.08
C ASN A 73 18.66 -2.30 -6.34
N HIS A 74 17.90 -2.08 -7.42
CA HIS A 74 17.50 -0.76 -7.91
C HIS A 74 16.03 -0.39 -7.59
N SER A 75 15.38 -1.07 -6.63
CA SER A 75 14.03 -0.69 -6.20
C SER A 75 14.03 0.66 -5.46
N HIS A 76 12.92 1.38 -5.50
CA HIS A 76 12.80 2.74 -4.98
C HIS A 76 11.73 2.85 -3.90
N SER A 77 12.01 3.67 -2.89
CA SER A 77 11.02 4.15 -1.93
C SER A 77 10.48 5.51 -2.39
N ILE A 78 9.18 5.57 -2.67
CA ILE A 78 8.48 6.72 -3.24
C ILE A 78 7.54 7.33 -2.18
N GLY A 79 7.71 8.61 -1.88
CA GLY A 79 6.83 9.36 -0.99
C GLY A 79 5.85 10.24 -1.75
N LEU A 80 4.55 10.01 -1.57
CA LEU A 80 3.50 10.91 -2.04
C LEU A 80 3.04 11.79 -0.88
N VAL A 81 3.68 12.95 -0.73
CA VAL A 81 3.57 13.80 0.45
C VAL A 81 2.45 14.81 0.28
N ILE A 82 1.58 14.95 1.29
CA ILE A 82 0.62 16.06 1.35
C ILE A 82 1.18 17.17 2.23
N LYS A 83 1.10 18.41 1.77
CA LYS A 83 1.49 19.57 2.57
C LYS A 83 0.39 19.87 3.59
N LEU A 84 0.63 19.54 4.85
CA LEU A 84 -0.27 19.84 5.96
C LEU A 84 0.25 21.02 6.76
N PRO A 85 -0.64 21.89 7.31
CA PRO A 85 -0.22 23.08 8.07
C PRO A 85 0.63 22.78 9.29
N HIS A 86 0.49 21.57 9.86
CA HIS A 86 1.11 21.17 11.13
C HIS A 86 2.05 19.96 11.04
N GLU A 87 2.22 19.33 9.87
CA GLU A 87 3.14 18.21 9.68
C GLU A 87 4.26 18.63 8.73
N GLN A 88 5.47 18.86 9.26
CA GLN A 88 6.64 19.27 8.47
C GLN A 88 7.71 18.19 8.33
N THR A 89 7.55 17.04 8.96
CA THR A 89 8.56 15.97 8.91
C THR A 89 8.30 15.02 7.74
N THR A 90 9.13 15.12 6.72
CA THR A 90 9.21 14.10 5.67
C THR A 90 9.92 12.86 6.20
N GLY A 91 9.49 11.68 5.77
CA GLY A 91 10.13 10.41 6.11
C GLY A 91 11.59 10.36 5.69
N TYR A 92 12.38 9.63 6.46
CA TYR A 92 13.78 9.35 6.11
C TYR A 92 13.84 8.26 5.04
N HIS A 93 14.85 8.28 4.17
CA HIS A 93 15.10 7.26 3.14
C HIS A 93 14.07 7.18 2.00
N LEU A 94 13.48 8.31 1.59
CA LEU A 94 12.75 8.39 0.34
C LEU A 94 13.74 8.64 -0.81
N ASP A 95 13.67 7.82 -1.85
CA ASP A 95 14.46 7.99 -3.08
C ASP A 95 13.81 9.02 -4.01
N LEU A 96 12.48 8.98 -4.07
CA LEU A 96 11.66 9.88 -4.87
C LEU A 96 10.56 10.47 -4.00
N GLN A 97 10.26 11.76 -4.18
CA GLN A 97 9.19 12.45 -3.46
C GLN A 97 8.37 13.28 -4.44
N ARG A 98 7.06 13.25 -4.26
CA ARG A 98 6.12 14.15 -4.92
C ARG A 98 5.23 14.82 -3.90
N ASP A 99 5.16 16.15 -3.97
CA ASP A 99 4.34 16.95 -3.06
C ASP A 99 2.99 17.28 -3.70
N PHE A 100 1.95 17.22 -2.88
CA PHE A 100 0.58 17.51 -3.27
C PHE A 100 -0.01 18.62 -2.41
N ALA A 101 -0.79 19.51 -3.05
CA ALA A 101 -1.59 20.53 -2.36
C ALA A 101 -3.04 20.04 -2.10
N LYS A 102 -3.52 19.04 -2.87
CA LYS A 102 -4.88 18.50 -2.77
C LYS A 102 -4.85 17.01 -2.47
N PHE A 103 -5.69 16.56 -1.52
CA PHE A 103 -5.84 15.17 -1.16
C PHE A 103 -6.29 14.29 -2.32
N SER A 104 -7.26 14.76 -3.14
CA SER A 104 -7.77 14.00 -4.28
C SER A 104 -6.67 13.63 -5.27
N ASN A 105 -5.84 14.60 -5.66
CA ASN A 105 -4.74 14.35 -6.61
C ASN A 105 -3.73 13.33 -6.05
N ARG A 106 -3.48 13.37 -4.73
CA ARG A 106 -2.60 12.42 -4.05
C ARG A 106 -3.19 11.01 -4.06
N LEU A 107 -4.49 10.87 -3.73
CA LEU A 107 -5.19 9.59 -3.75
C LEU A 107 -5.21 8.99 -5.15
N ASP A 108 -5.50 9.81 -6.18
CA ASP A 108 -5.45 9.37 -7.58
C ASP A 108 -4.06 8.85 -7.98
N ASP A 109 -2.99 9.52 -7.55
CA ASP A 109 -1.64 9.06 -7.87
C ASP A 109 -1.26 7.78 -7.13
N PHE A 110 -1.72 7.57 -5.88
CA PHE A 110 -1.58 6.28 -5.22
C PHE A 110 -2.20 5.16 -6.07
N MET A 111 -3.41 5.36 -6.56
CA MET A 111 -4.13 4.34 -7.35
C MET A 111 -3.46 4.08 -8.70
N LYS A 112 -3.01 5.13 -9.38
CA LYS A 112 -2.31 5.01 -10.67
C LYS A 112 -0.96 4.29 -10.59
N LEU A 113 -0.34 4.31 -9.42
CA LEU A 113 1.02 3.81 -9.23
C LEU A 113 1.08 2.43 -8.60
N SER A 114 0.06 2.01 -7.88
CA SER A 114 0.08 0.81 -7.04
C SER A 114 -0.43 -0.41 -7.78
N ASN A 115 0.30 -1.52 -7.67
CA ASN A 115 -0.13 -2.84 -8.12
C ASN A 115 -0.73 -3.66 -6.98
N VAL A 116 -0.34 -3.39 -5.74
CA VAL A 116 -0.87 -3.97 -4.50
C VAL A 116 -0.98 -2.86 -3.46
N VAL A 117 -2.03 -2.91 -2.67
CA VAL A 117 -2.24 -1.98 -1.55
C VAL A 117 -2.21 -2.75 -0.23
N VAL A 118 -1.33 -2.34 0.66
CA VAL A 118 -1.21 -2.86 2.03
C VAL A 118 -1.72 -1.79 2.99
N VAL A 119 -2.65 -2.15 3.86
CA VAL A 119 -3.26 -1.25 4.84
C VAL A 119 -2.92 -1.73 6.24
N ALA A 120 -1.95 -1.08 6.85
CA ALA A 120 -1.57 -1.32 8.24
C ALA A 120 -2.51 -0.58 9.20
N PRO A 121 -2.50 -0.87 10.50
CA PRO A 121 -3.30 -0.16 11.48
C PRO A 121 -3.14 1.36 11.38
N GLY A 122 -4.27 2.08 11.37
CA GLY A 122 -4.23 3.53 11.21
C GLY A 122 -5.55 4.23 11.53
N GLY A 123 -5.54 5.54 11.46
CA GLY A 123 -6.68 6.40 11.74
C GLY A 123 -7.49 6.78 10.49
N ILE A 124 -8.17 7.93 10.58
CA ILE A 124 -9.11 8.42 9.55
C ILE A 124 -8.46 8.51 8.16
N GLY A 125 -7.20 9.01 8.07
CA GLY A 125 -6.49 9.10 6.78
C GLY A 125 -6.26 7.72 6.15
N THR A 126 -5.87 6.73 6.95
CA THR A 126 -5.67 5.35 6.49
C THR A 126 -6.99 4.69 6.06
N ILE A 127 -8.08 4.96 6.79
CA ILE A 127 -9.43 4.50 6.45
C ILE A 127 -9.90 5.15 5.15
N LEU A 128 -9.65 6.44 4.95
CA LEU A 128 -9.94 7.14 3.70
C LEU A 128 -9.21 6.48 2.51
N GLU A 129 -7.91 6.22 2.66
CA GLU A 129 -7.08 5.57 1.62
C GLU A 129 -7.59 4.15 1.31
N LEU A 130 -7.98 3.37 2.33
CA LEU A 130 -8.61 2.07 2.18
C LEU A 130 -9.90 2.14 1.38
N PHE A 131 -10.86 2.96 1.83
CA PHE A 131 -12.18 3.03 1.19
C PHE A 131 -12.12 3.69 -0.20
N TYR A 132 -11.21 4.63 -0.42
CA TYR A 132 -10.99 5.19 -1.74
C TYR A 132 -10.52 4.11 -2.73
N THR A 133 -9.52 3.31 -2.34
CA THR A 133 -9.04 2.17 -3.14
C THR A 133 -10.18 1.17 -3.40
N TRP A 134 -10.88 0.78 -2.35
CA TRP A 134 -11.95 -0.21 -2.43
C TRP A 134 -13.12 0.24 -3.30
N GLN A 135 -13.51 1.52 -3.19
CA GLN A 135 -14.55 2.10 -4.04
C GLN A 135 -14.15 2.09 -5.53
N LEU A 136 -12.92 2.45 -5.86
CA LEU A 136 -12.47 2.47 -7.25
C LEU A 136 -12.38 1.06 -7.85
N LEU A 137 -12.07 0.04 -7.04
CA LEU A 137 -12.13 -1.37 -7.43
C LEU A 137 -13.58 -1.80 -7.68
N GLN A 138 -14.48 -1.50 -6.76
CA GLN A 138 -15.90 -1.87 -6.85
C GLN A 138 -16.55 -1.35 -8.13
N VAL A 139 -16.28 -0.09 -8.49
CA VAL A 139 -16.86 0.54 -9.71
C VAL A 139 -16.00 0.29 -10.95
N LYS A 140 -14.96 -0.55 -10.88
CA LYS A 140 -14.05 -0.88 -11.98
C LYS A 140 -13.39 0.34 -12.63
N HIS A 141 -13.17 1.39 -11.84
CA HIS A 141 -12.48 2.61 -12.30
C HIS A 141 -10.96 2.42 -12.41
N ILE A 142 -10.42 1.52 -11.60
CA ILE A 142 -9.06 1.00 -11.70
C ILE A 142 -9.11 -0.48 -12.04
N CYS A 143 -7.96 -1.11 -12.35
CA CYS A 143 -7.90 -2.54 -12.63
C CYS A 143 -8.58 -3.36 -11.53
N ASP A 144 -9.51 -4.21 -11.88
CA ASP A 144 -10.46 -4.93 -11.00
C ASP A 144 -9.80 -5.82 -9.94
N ASN A 145 -8.48 -6.03 -10.00
CA ASN A 145 -7.79 -7.09 -9.29
C ASN A 145 -6.58 -6.61 -8.48
N VAL A 146 -6.56 -5.36 -8.05
CA VAL A 146 -5.55 -4.88 -7.10
C VAL A 146 -5.85 -5.48 -5.72
N PRO A 147 -4.99 -6.36 -5.16
CA PRO A 147 -5.21 -6.89 -3.83
C PRO A 147 -5.10 -5.79 -2.78
N ILE A 148 -6.04 -5.77 -1.84
CA ILE A 148 -6.00 -4.96 -0.63
C ILE A 148 -5.67 -5.87 0.55
N ILE A 149 -4.48 -5.74 1.10
CA ILE A 149 -3.98 -6.55 2.21
C ILE A 149 -4.13 -5.77 3.51
N LEU A 150 -5.04 -6.20 4.37
CA LEU A 150 -5.29 -5.59 5.69
C LEU A 150 -4.39 -6.26 6.74
N LEU A 151 -3.46 -5.51 7.32
CA LEU A 151 -2.50 -6.01 8.29
C LEU A 151 -3.02 -5.93 9.72
N GLY A 152 -3.08 -7.08 10.37
CA GLY A 152 -3.36 -7.20 11.79
C GLY A 152 -4.86 -7.26 12.15
N PRO A 153 -5.17 -7.60 13.42
CA PRO A 153 -6.53 -7.90 13.86
C PRO A 153 -7.43 -6.67 13.96
N MET A 154 -6.88 -5.46 13.89
CA MET A 154 -7.67 -4.21 13.94
C MET A 154 -8.81 -4.19 12.92
N TRP A 155 -8.60 -4.80 11.76
CA TRP A 155 -9.53 -4.77 10.63
C TRP A 155 -10.65 -5.80 10.72
N ASN A 156 -10.57 -6.79 11.63
CA ASN A 156 -11.58 -7.85 11.75
C ASN A 156 -12.98 -7.27 11.98
N GLY A 157 -13.10 -6.32 12.92
CA GLY A 157 -14.40 -5.70 13.22
C GLY A 157 -15.00 -4.92 12.04
N LEU A 158 -14.15 -4.28 11.22
CA LEU A 158 -14.59 -3.58 10.01
C LEU A 158 -15.15 -4.59 8.98
N ILE A 159 -14.42 -5.66 8.72
CA ILE A 159 -14.86 -6.69 7.76
C ILE A 159 -16.11 -7.43 8.25
N ASP A 160 -16.18 -7.72 9.54
CA ASP A 160 -17.39 -8.31 10.15
C ASP A 160 -18.61 -7.38 10.01
N TRP A 161 -18.42 -6.08 10.23
CA TRP A 161 -19.45 -5.09 10.01
C TRP A 161 -19.89 -5.02 8.54
N MET A 162 -18.94 -5.01 7.60
CA MET A 162 -19.23 -5.02 6.16
C MET A 162 -20.05 -6.23 5.75
N LYS A 163 -19.74 -7.41 6.31
CA LYS A 163 -20.53 -8.65 6.08
C LYS A 163 -21.91 -8.58 6.71
N LYS A 164 -22.00 -8.15 7.99
CA LYS A 164 -23.25 -8.17 8.77
C LYS A 164 -24.23 -7.06 8.38
N GLN A 165 -23.74 -5.91 7.88
CA GLN A 165 -24.61 -4.78 7.55
C GLN A 165 -24.70 -4.55 6.04
N PRO A 166 -23.70 -4.01 5.33
CA PRO A 166 -23.82 -3.72 3.90
C PRO A 166 -24.14 -4.95 3.06
N LEU A 167 -23.45 -6.07 3.27
CA LEU A 167 -23.64 -7.27 2.47
C LEU A 167 -25.02 -7.92 2.72
N ASN A 168 -25.44 -8.11 3.99
CA ASN A 168 -26.74 -8.67 4.30
C ASN A 168 -27.90 -7.80 3.82
N LYS A 169 -27.71 -6.48 3.78
CA LYS A 169 -28.69 -5.52 3.24
C LYS A 169 -28.62 -5.40 1.71
N LYS A 170 -27.77 -6.17 1.04
CA LYS A 170 -27.56 -6.13 -0.42
C LYS A 170 -27.14 -4.75 -0.94
N LEU A 171 -26.44 -3.95 -0.11
CA LEU A 171 -25.85 -2.66 -0.49
C LEU A 171 -24.49 -2.83 -1.18
N ILE A 172 -23.88 -4.00 -0.99
CA ILE A 172 -22.70 -4.48 -1.70
C ILE A 172 -22.91 -5.93 -2.11
N SER A 173 -22.13 -6.39 -3.07
CA SER A 173 -22.10 -7.79 -3.51
C SER A 173 -21.02 -8.59 -2.78
N LYS A 174 -21.10 -9.92 -2.82
CA LYS A 174 -20.07 -10.78 -2.25
C LYS A 174 -18.71 -10.59 -2.96
N THR A 175 -18.75 -10.34 -4.26
CA THR A 175 -17.56 -10.09 -5.09
C THR A 175 -16.82 -8.80 -4.71
N ASP A 176 -17.47 -7.84 -4.07
CA ASP A 176 -16.83 -6.62 -3.59
C ASP A 176 -15.86 -6.87 -2.41
N LEU A 177 -15.93 -8.06 -1.80
CA LEU A 177 -15.04 -8.49 -0.73
C LEU A 177 -13.87 -9.38 -1.22
N ASP A 178 -13.91 -9.83 -2.47
CA ASP A 178 -12.95 -10.82 -2.98
C ASP A 178 -11.50 -10.30 -3.08
N ASN A 179 -11.34 -8.97 -3.17
CA ASN A 179 -10.01 -8.33 -3.20
C ASN A 179 -9.43 -8.03 -1.82
N ILE A 180 -10.14 -8.36 -0.73
CA ILE A 180 -9.75 -8.03 0.63
C ILE A 180 -9.15 -9.24 1.33
N PHE A 181 -7.89 -9.09 1.79
CA PHE A 181 -7.13 -10.15 2.44
C PHE A 181 -6.72 -9.73 3.85
N LEU A 182 -7.22 -10.43 4.87
CA LEU A 182 -6.81 -10.22 6.26
C LEU A 182 -5.57 -11.07 6.56
N VAL A 183 -4.48 -10.44 6.98
CA VAL A 183 -3.23 -11.12 7.32
C VAL A 183 -2.63 -10.61 8.62
N ASN A 184 -2.02 -11.49 9.41
CA ASN A 184 -1.44 -11.17 10.71
C ASN A 184 0.08 -11.30 10.77
N THR A 185 0.71 -11.80 9.68
CA THR A 185 2.17 -12.00 9.60
C THR A 185 2.71 -11.65 8.22
N CYS A 186 4.02 -11.44 8.10
CA CYS A 186 4.63 -11.10 6.81
C CYS A 186 4.55 -12.22 5.75
N PRO A 187 4.71 -13.53 6.08
CA PRO A 187 4.71 -14.56 5.05
C PRO A 187 3.43 -14.62 4.20
N PRO A 188 2.20 -14.63 4.75
CA PRO A 188 0.99 -14.59 3.93
C PRO A 188 0.84 -13.28 3.14
N ALA A 189 1.26 -12.12 3.70
CA ALA A 189 1.27 -10.87 2.94
C ALA A 189 2.19 -10.96 1.72
N MET A 190 3.42 -11.45 1.91
CA MET A 190 4.38 -11.63 0.82
C MET A 190 3.93 -12.67 -0.20
N LYS A 191 3.22 -13.72 0.21
CA LYS A 191 2.64 -14.70 -0.73
C LYS A 191 1.69 -14.01 -1.71
N ILE A 192 0.77 -13.18 -1.22
CA ILE A 192 -0.17 -12.41 -2.05
C ILE A 192 0.60 -11.46 -2.98
N ILE A 193 1.54 -10.69 -2.44
CA ILE A 193 2.35 -9.73 -3.19
C ILE A 193 3.15 -10.43 -4.30
N ASN A 194 3.79 -11.57 -4.02
CA ASN A 194 4.58 -12.32 -4.99
C ASN A 194 3.73 -12.92 -6.11
N ILE A 195 2.52 -13.38 -5.81
CA ILE A 195 1.59 -13.85 -6.85
C ILE A 195 1.22 -12.67 -7.78
N ALA A 196 0.88 -11.51 -7.20
CA ALA A 196 0.60 -10.30 -7.95
C ALA A 196 1.79 -9.89 -8.85
N LYS A 197 3.01 -9.94 -8.31
CA LYS A 197 4.23 -9.66 -9.08
C LYS A 197 4.44 -10.65 -10.22
N GLY A 198 4.23 -11.94 -9.96
CA GLY A 198 4.37 -12.97 -11.00
C GLY A 198 3.42 -12.78 -12.18
N GLU A 199 2.18 -12.34 -11.95
CA GLU A 199 1.25 -12.01 -13.03
C GLU A 199 1.67 -10.72 -13.78
N PHE A 200 2.15 -9.72 -13.05
CA PHE A 200 2.71 -8.50 -13.64
C PHE A 200 3.91 -8.80 -14.56
N ASP A 201 4.83 -9.64 -14.13
CA ASP A 201 6.04 -10.00 -14.87
C ASP A 201 5.71 -10.78 -16.18
N LYS A 202 4.59 -11.50 -16.23
CA LYS A 202 4.08 -12.16 -17.45
C LYS A 202 3.55 -11.19 -18.50
N GLY A 203 3.52 -9.90 -18.22
CA GLY A 203 3.09 -8.85 -19.15
C GLY A 203 1.59 -8.71 -19.26
N ASP A 204 0.83 -9.27 -18.35
CA ASP A 204 -0.60 -9.02 -18.24
C ASP A 204 -0.81 -7.57 -17.79
N LYS A 205 -1.04 -6.69 -18.78
CA LYS A 205 -1.25 -5.25 -18.57
C LYS A 205 -2.50 -4.96 -17.74
N ASN A 206 -3.42 -5.89 -17.73
CA ASN A 206 -4.55 -5.98 -16.83
C ASN A 206 -4.21 -7.08 -15.84
N ILE A 207 -3.58 -6.72 -14.70
CA ILE A 207 -3.29 -7.68 -13.63
C ILE A 207 -4.62 -8.19 -13.09
N CYS A 208 -5.30 -8.98 -13.89
CA CYS A 208 -6.46 -9.76 -13.51
C CYS A 208 -5.98 -10.95 -12.70
N LEU A 209 -5.64 -10.69 -11.44
CA LEU A 209 -5.31 -11.73 -10.49
C LEU A 209 -6.54 -12.62 -10.33
N ASN A 210 -6.38 -13.88 -10.66
CA ASN A 210 -7.43 -14.84 -10.37
C ASN A 210 -7.54 -14.98 -8.85
N ILE A 211 -8.50 -14.29 -8.27
CA ILE A 211 -8.74 -14.16 -6.82
C ILE A 211 -8.78 -15.53 -6.13
N LYS A 212 -9.26 -16.56 -6.83
CA LYS A 212 -9.27 -17.96 -6.34
C LYS A 212 -7.88 -18.52 -5.99
N LYS A 213 -6.79 -17.89 -6.45
CA LYS A 213 -5.43 -18.33 -6.13
C LYS A 213 -4.95 -17.91 -4.74
N TYR A 214 -5.69 -17.02 -4.05
CA TYR A 214 -5.25 -16.44 -2.78
C TYR A 214 -5.99 -16.99 -1.54
N HIS A 215 -7.08 -17.73 -1.73
CA HIS A 215 -7.87 -18.37 -0.66
C HIS A 215 -7.50 -19.81 -0.44
#